data_f719af7fe8e41fd814c1f6a55e7a5d31
#
_entry.id   f719af7fe8e41fd814c1f6a55e7a5d31
#
_cell.length_a   1.000
_cell.length_b   1.000
_cell.length_c   1.000
_cell.angle_alpha   90.00
_cell.angle_beta   90.00
_cell.angle_gamma   90.00
#
_symmetry.space_group_name_H-M   'P 1'
#
loop_
_entity.id
_entity.type
_entity.pdbx_description
1 polymer ?
#
loop_
_entity_poly.entity_id
_entity_poly.type
_entity_poly.pdbx_seq_one_letter_code
_entity_poly.pdbx_strand_id
1 'polypeptide(L)'
;ILTEFSPVFPTQNEDQSYGTSSFTSNIPENFIASENKALYLVPTNEGSLPNDWNQLNPTFDLSTWSSGTNGLGWESNNGTLNSLIRTNIRDKMRSINASGFFRFNFNFEPGDRQLKTLTLKTRVDDGYVAYLNGTEIASFNSPSPLTWNSKALRTGRPDSDIIRNQSEHDLTSQITLVKAGENVLAIQAMNSSVSGSDF
;
A
#
# COMPACT_ATOMS: atom_id res chain seq x y z
N ILE A 1 33.94 -1.21 -4.79
CA ILE A 1 35.03 -2.12 -4.39
C ILE A 1 35.90 -2.28 -5.62
N LEU A 2 37.16 -1.87 -5.49
CA LEU A 2 38.17 -2.18 -6.48
C LEU A 2 38.56 -3.65 -6.31
N THR A 3 38.43 -4.45 -7.33
CA THR A 3 38.93 -5.82 -7.32
C THR A 3 40.44 -5.76 -7.52
N GLU A 4 41.18 -6.19 -6.53
CA GLU A 4 42.63 -6.26 -6.57
C GLU A 4 43.06 -7.69 -6.92
N PHE A 5 43.86 -7.82 -7.96
CA PHE A 5 44.51 -9.08 -8.29
C PHE A 5 45.90 -9.08 -7.66
N SER A 6 46.02 -9.59 -6.45
CA SER A 6 47.30 -9.66 -5.73
C SER A 6 47.67 -11.14 -5.49
N PRO A 7 48.95 -11.51 -5.69
CA PRO A 7 50.11 -10.71 -6.05
C PRO A 7 50.33 -10.50 -7.55
N VAL A 8 49.59 -11.17 -8.42
CA VAL A 8 49.84 -11.14 -9.86
C VAL A 8 48.49 -11.23 -10.60
N PHE A 9 48.38 -10.51 -11.71
CA PHE A 9 47.28 -10.66 -12.65
C PHE A 9 47.21 -12.11 -13.16
N PRO A 10 46.02 -12.75 -13.26
CA PRO A 10 45.92 -14.06 -13.88
C PRO A 10 46.44 -14.04 -15.31
N THR A 11 46.97 -15.16 -15.76
CA THR A 11 47.38 -15.31 -17.15
C THR A 11 46.20 -15.06 -18.06
N GLN A 12 46.33 -14.08 -18.97
CA GLN A 12 45.25 -13.75 -19.92
C GLN A 12 45.26 -14.75 -21.08
N ASN A 13 44.10 -15.28 -21.41
CA ASN A 13 43.87 -16.02 -22.64
C ASN A 13 43.16 -15.14 -23.66
N GLU A 14 43.35 -15.40 -24.96
CA GLU A 14 42.62 -14.72 -26.01
C GLU A 14 41.11 -14.86 -25.76
N ASP A 15 40.36 -13.79 -25.97
CA ASP A 15 38.93 -13.70 -25.82
C ASP A 15 38.39 -13.88 -24.36
N GLN A 16 39.23 -13.82 -23.33
CA GLN A 16 38.77 -13.82 -21.92
C GLN A 16 38.96 -12.44 -21.30
N SER A 17 37.87 -11.91 -20.79
CA SER A 17 37.82 -10.69 -20.00
C SER A 17 37.83 -11.02 -18.50
N TYR A 18 38.81 -10.47 -17.76
CA TYR A 18 38.90 -10.54 -16.33
C TYR A 18 38.36 -9.25 -15.71
N GLY A 19 37.35 -9.35 -14.89
CA GLY A 19 36.77 -8.23 -14.19
C GLY A 19 35.56 -8.65 -13.35
N THR A 20 35.13 -7.79 -12.46
CA THR A 20 33.84 -7.96 -11.80
C THR A 20 32.74 -7.41 -12.71
N SER A 21 31.86 -8.26 -13.20
CA SER A 21 30.61 -7.80 -13.77
C SER A 21 29.69 -7.36 -12.63
N SER A 22 29.47 -6.08 -12.46
CA SER A 22 28.37 -5.59 -11.65
C SER A 22 27.07 -5.79 -12.44
N PHE A 23 26.41 -6.90 -12.27
CA PHE A 23 25.03 -7.05 -12.73
C PHE A 23 24.14 -6.24 -11.78
N THR A 24 23.71 -5.07 -12.18
CA THR A 24 22.57 -4.43 -11.55
C THR A 24 21.30 -5.13 -12.05
N SER A 25 20.91 -6.21 -11.41
CA SER A 25 19.59 -6.78 -11.67
C SER A 25 18.54 -5.89 -11.02
N ASN A 26 17.66 -5.32 -11.82
CA ASN A 26 16.45 -4.65 -11.31
C ASN A 26 15.45 -5.75 -10.95
N ILE A 27 15.55 -6.28 -9.73
CA ILE A 27 14.57 -7.26 -9.22
C ILE A 27 13.45 -6.45 -8.56
N PRO A 28 12.21 -6.51 -9.07
CA PRO A 28 11.08 -5.89 -8.39
C PRO A 28 10.83 -6.60 -7.06
N GLU A 29 10.67 -5.82 -6.00
CA GLU A 29 10.34 -6.29 -4.65
C GLU A 29 8.96 -5.73 -4.27
N ASN A 30 8.09 -6.59 -3.77
CA ASN A 30 6.81 -6.18 -3.24
C ASN A 30 6.92 -5.97 -1.72
N PHE A 31 6.88 -4.74 -1.26
CA PHE A 31 6.85 -4.44 0.17
C PHE A 31 5.54 -4.88 0.83
N ILE A 32 4.45 -4.80 0.08
CA ILE A 32 3.12 -5.19 0.54
C ILE A 32 2.48 -6.09 -0.52
N ALA A 33 2.33 -7.36 -0.16
CA ALA A 33 1.68 -8.36 -0.99
C ALA A 33 0.25 -8.64 -0.53
N SER A 34 -0.46 -9.47 -1.26
CA SER A 34 -1.86 -9.79 -0.99
C SER A 34 -2.08 -10.59 0.30
N GLU A 35 -1.08 -11.27 0.80
CA GLU A 35 -1.11 -12.06 2.06
C GLU A 35 -0.68 -11.27 3.29
N ASN A 36 -0.15 -10.06 3.13
CA ASN A 36 0.26 -9.23 4.26
C ASN A 36 -0.92 -8.88 5.17
N LYS A 37 -0.62 -8.76 6.44
CA LYS A 37 -1.58 -8.28 7.43
C LYS A 37 -1.69 -6.76 7.37
N ALA A 38 -2.91 -6.28 7.64
CA ALA A 38 -3.20 -4.89 7.87
C ALA A 38 -3.88 -4.73 9.23
N LEU A 39 -3.65 -3.59 9.86
CA LEU A 39 -4.53 -3.10 10.89
C LEU A 39 -5.61 -2.24 10.24
N TYR A 40 -6.84 -2.32 10.74
CA TYR A 40 -7.93 -1.52 10.21
C TYR A 40 -8.88 -1.01 11.28
N LEU A 41 -9.45 0.16 11.01
CA LEU A 41 -10.47 0.81 11.80
C LEU A 41 -11.59 1.32 10.89
N VAL A 42 -12.83 1.09 11.29
CA VAL A 42 -14.00 1.78 10.75
C VAL A 42 -14.55 2.67 11.88
N PRO A 43 -14.34 3.98 11.83
CA PRO A 43 -14.78 4.90 12.87
C PRO A 43 -16.31 4.95 12.96
N THR A 44 -16.84 5.05 14.16
CA THR A 44 -18.28 5.22 14.40
C THR A 44 -18.67 6.65 14.75
N ASN A 45 -17.68 7.48 15.06
CA ASN A 45 -17.81 8.92 15.31
C ASN A 45 -16.45 9.61 15.10
N GLU A 46 -16.43 10.93 15.09
CA GLU A 46 -15.23 11.72 14.85
C GLU A 46 -14.12 11.45 15.86
N GLY A 47 -14.44 11.30 17.13
CA GLY A 47 -13.46 11.04 18.20
C GLY A 47 -12.85 9.64 18.19
N SER A 48 -13.38 8.70 17.37
CA SER A 48 -12.85 7.33 17.27
C SER A 48 -11.69 7.19 16.27
N LEU A 49 -11.40 8.23 15.47
CA LEU A 49 -10.24 8.25 14.58
C LEU A 49 -9.12 9.09 15.19
N PRO A 50 -7.96 8.50 15.55
CA PRO A 50 -6.82 9.29 16.02
C PRO A 50 -6.26 10.22 14.94
N ASN A 51 -5.79 11.42 15.32
CA ASN A 51 -5.29 12.43 14.37
C ASN A 51 -4.02 11.99 13.63
N ASP A 52 -3.21 11.16 14.26
CA ASP A 52 -1.93 10.64 13.72
C ASP A 52 -2.04 9.21 13.18
N TRP A 53 -3.25 8.80 12.80
CA TRP A 53 -3.54 7.44 12.33
C TRP A 53 -2.68 7.00 11.13
N ASN A 54 -2.17 7.94 10.33
CA ASN A 54 -1.37 7.68 9.14
C ASN A 54 0.15 7.79 9.38
N GLN A 55 0.59 8.12 10.62
CA GLN A 55 2.00 8.27 10.97
C GLN A 55 2.66 6.91 11.24
N LEU A 56 3.96 6.81 10.99
CA LEU A 56 4.72 5.60 11.29
C LEU A 56 4.66 5.25 12.78
N ASN A 57 4.92 6.23 13.64
CA ASN A 57 4.89 6.09 15.09
C ASN A 57 3.73 6.91 15.68
N PRO A 58 2.50 6.37 15.65
CA PRO A 58 1.35 7.07 16.18
C PRO A 58 1.39 7.11 17.72
N THR A 59 0.71 8.09 18.30
CA THR A 59 0.64 8.24 19.76
C THR A 59 -0.46 7.41 20.41
N PHE A 60 -1.37 6.84 19.63
CA PHE A 60 -2.46 6.00 20.11
C PHE A 60 -2.08 4.51 20.16
N ASP A 61 -2.83 3.74 20.95
CA ASP A 61 -2.64 2.30 21.07
C ASP A 61 -3.19 1.57 19.84
N LEU A 62 -2.30 1.03 19.02
CA LEU A 62 -2.62 0.25 17.83
C LEU A 62 -3.38 -1.06 18.15
N SER A 63 -3.32 -1.56 19.38
CA SER A 63 -4.05 -2.77 19.78
C SER A 63 -5.58 -2.60 19.73
N THR A 64 -6.05 -1.36 19.69
CA THR A 64 -7.49 -1.04 19.54
C THR A 64 -8.00 -1.24 18.11
N TRP A 65 -7.09 -1.33 17.13
CA TRP A 65 -7.43 -1.60 15.74
C TRP A 65 -7.61 -3.11 15.51
N SER A 66 -8.51 -3.46 14.61
CA SER A 66 -8.70 -4.84 14.18
C SER A 66 -7.59 -5.25 13.20
N SER A 67 -7.23 -6.53 13.19
CA SER A 67 -6.27 -7.08 12.22
C SER A 67 -7.00 -7.90 11.15
N GLY A 68 -6.53 -7.78 9.91
CA GLY A 68 -7.02 -8.55 8.77
C GLY A 68 -5.92 -8.85 7.75
N THR A 69 -6.20 -9.74 6.82
CA THR A 69 -5.33 -9.98 5.65
C THR A 69 -5.70 -8.98 4.56
N ASN A 70 -4.73 -8.45 3.83
CA ASN A 70 -4.92 -7.56 2.68
C ASN A 70 -5.97 -8.12 1.71
N GLY A 71 -6.75 -7.24 1.08
CA GLY A 71 -8.02 -7.58 0.46
C GLY A 71 -9.16 -7.40 1.47
N LEU A 72 -9.15 -6.28 2.19
CA LEU A 72 -10.19 -5.90 3.14
C LEU A 72 -11.33 -5.21 2.38
N GLY A 73 -12.52 -5.74 2.55
CA GLY A 73 -13.68 -5.23 1.84
C GLY A 73 -14.91 -6.09 2.08
N TRP A 74 -15.93 -5.88 1.30
CA TRP A 74 -17.12 -6.73 1.28
C TRP A 74 -17.85 -6.58 -0.05
N GLU A 75 -18.63 -7.57 -0.40
CA GLU A 75 -19.45 -7.62 -1.59
C GLU A 75 -20.80 -8.25 -1.26
N SER A 76 -21.85 -7.74 -1.88
CA SER A 76 -23.19 -8.29 -1.75
C SER A 76 -23.42 -9.43 -2.74
N ASN A 77 -23.99 -10.55 -2.29
CA ASN A 77 -24.59 -11.58 -3.13
C ASN A 77 -23.70 -12.18 -4.25
N ASN A 78 -22.63 -12.87 -3.90
CA ASN A 78 -21.76 -13.55 -4.87
C ASN A 78 -21.21 -12.64 -5.98
N GLY A 79 -21.00 -11.36 -5.69
CA GLY A 79 -20.43 -10.41 -6.61
C GLY A 79 -19.00 -10.76 -7.03
N THR A 80 -18.55 -10.09 -8.06
CA THR A 80 -17.28 -10.39 -8.73
C THR A 80 -16.06 -10.08 -7.87
N LEU A 81 -16.17 -9.14 -6.93
CA LEU A 81 -15.07 -8.75 -6.04
C LEU A 81 -14.75 -9.77 -4.96
N ASN A 82 -15.65 -10.74 -4.68
CA ASN A 82 -15.43 -11.77 -3.65
C ASN A 82 -14.11 -12.52 -3.78
N SER A 83 -13.61 -12.70 -5.00
CA SER A 83 -12.31 -13.37 -5.23
C SER A 83 -11.11 -12.57 -4.71
N LEU A 84 -11.26 -11.27 -4.49
CA LEU A 84 -10.23 -10.37 -3.98
C LEU A 84 -10.32 -10.18 -2.46
N ILE A 85 -11.49 -10.44 -1.87
CA ILE A 85 -11.76 -10.19 -0.45
C ILE A 85 -11.24 -11.37 0.39
N ARG A 86 -10.30 -11.07 1.28
CA ARG A 86 -9.73 -12.01 2.26
C ARG A 86 -10.16 -11.68 3.68
N THR A 87 -10.55 -10.44 3.93
CA THR A 87 -11.09 -9.98 5.21
C THR A 87 -12.39 -9.25 4.94
N ASN A 88 -13.50 -9.89 5.32
CA ASN A 88 -14.80 -9.27 5.18
C ASN A 88 -15.05 -8.30 6.34
N ILE A 89 -15.28 -7.02 6.01
CA ILE A 89 -15.53 -5.94 6.98
C ILE A 89 -16.95 -5.38 6.91
N ARG A 90 -17.86 -6.06 6.22
CA ARG A 90 -19.24 -5.62 5.97
C ARG A 90 -19.97 -5.19 7.23
N ASP A 91 -19.94 -6.02 8.26
CA ASP A 91 -20.70 -5.77 9.50
C ASP A 91 -20.14 -4.59 10.31
N LYS A 92 -18.89 -4.20 10.04
CA LYS A 92 -18.26 -3.02 10.65
C LYS A 92 -18.50 -1.75 9.86
N MET A 93 -18.83 -1.86 8.57
CA MET A 93 -18.82 -0.72 7.66
C MET A 93 -20.18 -0.39 7.07
N ARG A 94 -20.92 -1.39 6.53
CA ARG A 94 -22.19 -1.17 5.83
C ARG A 94 -23.24 -0.56 6.76
N SER A 95 -23.83 0.57 6.34
CA SER A 95 -24.81 1.35 7.10
C SER A 95 -24.25 1.99 8.38
N ILE A 96 -22.91 1.98 8.57
CA ILE A 96 -22.21 2.57 9.71
C ILE A 96 -21.33 3.73 9.23
N ASN A 97 -20.39 3.47 8.33
CA ASN A 97 -19.51 4.48 7.79
C ASN A 97 -19.15 4.18 6.32
N ALA A 98 -18.97 5.23 5.52
CA ALA A 98 -18.48 5.10 4.16
C ALA A 98 -16.95 5.02 4.07
N SER A 99 -16.22 5.36 5.15
CA SER A 99 -14.75 5.32 5.20
C SER A 99 -14.24 4.18 6.07
N GLY A 100 -13.25 3.44 5.55
CA GLY A 100 -12.39 2.52 6.28
C GLY A 100 -10.95 3.00 6.28
N PHE A 101 -10.24 2.78 7.38
CA PHE A 101 -8.86 3.20 7.59
C PHE A 101 -7.98 1.98 7.75
N PHE A 102 -6.91 1.90 6.97
CA PHE A 102 -6.06 0.72 6.85
C PHE A 102 -4.59 1.12 7.03
N ARG A 103 -3.82 0.28 7.73
CA ARG A 103 -2.39 0.47 7.95
C ARG A 103 -1.66 -0.82 7.60
N PHE A 104 -0.70 -0.74 6.70
CA PHE A 104 0.19 -1.82 6.27
C PHE A 104 1.60 -1.46 6.69
N ASN A 105 2.12 -2.12 7.71
CA ASN A 105 3.51 -1.97 8.08
C ASN A 105 4.38 -2.85 7.18
N PHE A 106 5.50 -2.32 6.75
CA PHE A 106 6.51 -3.04 6.00
C PHE A 106 7.92 -2.60 6.42
N ASN A 107 8.89 -3.47 6.17
CA ASN A 107 10.28 -3.17 6.46
C ASN A 107 11.09 -3.03 5.17
N PHE A 108 11.98 -2.07 5.11
CA PHE A 108 12.93 -1.90 4.02
C PHE A 108 14.36 -1.94 4.56
N GLU A 109 15.07 -3.01 4.19
CA GLU A 109 16.49 -3.18 4.50
C GLU A 109 17.33 -2.91 3.24
N PRO A 110 17.87 -1.69 3.10
CA PRO A 110 18.58 -1.33 1.88
C PRO A 110 19.84 -2.17 1.66
N GLY A 111 20.61 -2.47 2.72
CA GLY A 111 21.95 -3.03 2.55
C GLY A 111 22.77 -2.14 1.60
N ASP A 112 23.34 -2.78 0.56
CA ASP A 112 24.05 -2.07 -0.54
C ASP A 112 23.11 -1.69 -1.71
N ARG A 113 21.80 -1.92 -1.58
CA ARG A 113 20.80 -1.67 -2.63
C ARG A 113 20.25 -0.25 -2.52
N GLN A 114 19.95 0.33 -3.66
CA GLN A 114 19.21 1.59 -3.75
C GLN A 114 17.88 1.35 -4.46
N LEU A 115 16.81 1.91 -3.92
CA LEU A 115 15.55 1.97 -4.62
C LEU A 115 15.70 2.90 -5.83
N LYS A 116 15.33 2.41 -7.01
CA LYS A 116 15.36 3.19 -8.27
C LYS A 116 13.98 3.64 -8.68
N THR A 117 12.97 2.84 -8.38
CA THR A 117 11.57 3.12 -8.70
C THR A 117 10.70 2.74 -7.51
N LEU A 118 9.59 3.43 -7.36
CA LEU A 118 8.55 3.13 -6.39
C LEU A 118 7.20 3.22 -7.08
N THR A 119 6.38 2.19 -6.94
CA THR A 119 5.05 2.16 -7.55
C THR A 119 4.02 1.72 -6.51
N LEU A 120 2.92 2.46 -6.40
CA LEU A 120 1.74 2.03 -5.65
C LEU A 120 0.76 1.38 -6.63
N LYS A 121 0.40 0.13 -6.35
CA LYS A 121 -0.63 -0.62 -7.10
C LYS A 121 -1.82 -0.87 -6.18
N THR A 122 -3.00 -0.41 -6.59
CA THR A 122 -4.22 -0.52 -5.79
C THR A 122 -5.36 -1.16 -6.57
N ARG A 123 -6.21 -1.88 -5.84
CA ARG A 123 -7.55 -2.28 -6.25
C ARG A 123 -8.49 -1.69 -5.22
N VAL A 124 -9.17 -0.63 -5.57
CA VAL A 124 -10.06 0.09 -4.66
C VAL A 124 -11.39 0.31 -5.37
N ASP A 125 -12.45 0.04 -4.66
CA ASP A 125 -13.79 0.39 -5.05
C ASP A 125 -14.14 1.75 -4.47
N ASP A 126 -14.70 2.58 -5.31
CA ASP A 126 -15.03 3.99 -5.28
C ASP A 126 -13.84 4.94 -5.11
N GLY A 127 -13.22 5.09 -3.94
CA GLY A 127 -12.21 6.12 -3.78
C GLY A 127 -11.21 5.88 -2.64
N TYR A 128 -10.10 6.61 -2.64
CA TYR A 128 -9.12 6.53 -1.56
C TYR A 128 -8.16 7.71 -1.51
N VAL A 129 -7.48 7.85 -0.36
CA VAL A 129 -6.26 8.62 -0.18
C VAL A 129 -5.23 7.74 0.52
N ALA A 130 -4.00 7.71 -0.01
CA ALA A 130 -2.90 6.93 0.50
C ALA A 130 -1.78 7.81 1.03
N TYR A 131 -1.18 7.38 2.14
CA TYR A 131 -0.09 8.06 2.84
C TYR A 131 1.07 7.10 3.05
N LEU A 132 2.28 7.57 2.81
CA LEU A 132 3.51 6.86 3.18
C LEU A 132 4.19 7.61 4.32
N ASN A 133 4.28 6.98 5.49
CA ASN A 133 4.87 7.57 6.69
C ASN A 133 4.28 8.95 7.06
N GLY A 134 2.97 9.12 6.84
CA GLY A 134 2.22 10.35 7.13
C GLY A 134 2.15 11.37 5.99
N THR A 135 2.89 11.17 4.90
CA THR A 135 2.85 12.06 3.74
C THR A 135 1.90 11.50 2.69
N GLU A 136 0.95 12.30 2.21
CA GLU A 136 0.06 11.91 1.10
C GLU A 136 0.87 11.63 -0.16
N ILE A 137 0.62 10.48 -0.78
CA ILE A 137 1.36 10.01 -1.97
C ILE A 137 0.46 9.77 -3.17
N ALA A 138 -0.82 9.49 -2.94
CA ALA A 138 -1.78 9.27 -4.03
C ALA A 138 -3.20 9.46 -3.51
N SER A 139 -4.08 9.91 -4.38
CA SER A 139 -5.52 9.98 -4.11
C SER A 139 -6.32 9.73 -5.39
N PHE A 140 -7.51 9.19 -5.23
CA PHE A 140 -8.44 8.96 -6.32
C PHE A 140 -9.87 9.13 -5.80
N ASN A 141 -10.68 9.90 -6.52
CA ASN A 141 -12.11 10.08 -6.29
C ASN A 141 -12.45 10.50 -4.84
N SER A 142 -11.56 11.25 -4.20
CA SER A 142 -11.66 11.69 -2.81
C SER A 142 -12.11 13.14 -2.70
N PRO A 143 -12.95 13.50 -1.69
CA PRO A 143 -13.30 14.89 -1.42
C PRO A 143 -12.15 15.65 -0.74
N SER A 144 -12.26 16.97 -0.70
CA SER A 144 -11.40 17.84 0.09
C SER A 144 -12.29 18.90 0.75
N PRO A 145 -12.20 19.12 2.09
CA PRO A 145 -11.35 18.41 3.04
C PRO A 145 -11.83 16.97 3.31
N LEU A 146 -10.91 16.12 3.78
CA LEU A 146 -11.22 14.79 4.26
C LEU A 146 -11.74 14.83 5.70
N THR A 147 -12.66 13.94 6.01
CA THR A 147 -13.19 13.72 7.36
C THR A 147 -13.18 12.22 7.69
N TRP A 148 -13.42 11.88 8.94
CA TRP A 148 -13.49 10.47 9.42
C TRP A 148 -14.54 9.62 8.70
N ASN A 149 -15.55 10.25 8.10
CA ASN A 149 -16.67 9.61 7.40
C ASN A 149 -16.86 10.10 5.96
N SER A 150 -15.80 10.58 5.34
CA SER A 150 -15.81 11.00 3.93
C SER A 150 -16.35 9.91 3.03
N LYS A 151 -17.05 10.34 1.98
CA LYS A 151 -17.52 9.48 0.90
C LYS A 151 -16.74 9.79 -0.37
N ALA A 152 -16.56 8.80 -1.21
CA ALA A 152 -16.08 9.04 -2.56
C ALA A 152 -17.00 10.02 -3.30
N LEU A 153 -16.45 10.86 -4.16
CA LEU A 153 -17.20 11.90 -4.90
C LEU A 153 -18.24 11.32 -5.86
N ARG A 154 -18.00 10.10 -6.31
CA ARG A 154 -18.89 9.35 -7.23
C ARG A 154 -18.61 7.85 -7.08
N THR A 155 -19.47 7.02 -7.66
CA THR A 155 -19.17 5.59 -7.85
C THR A 155 -17.87 5.42 -8.62
N GLY A 156 -17.08 4.43 -8.23
CA GLY A 156 -15.76 4.15 -8.78
C GLY A 156 -15.81 3.49 -10.15
N ARG A 157 -14.87 2.60 -10.39
CA ARG A 157 -14.78 1.80 -11.60
C ARG A 157 -15.73 0.60 -11.51
N PRO A 158 -16.20 0.06 -12.67
CA PRO A 158 -16.92 -1.21 -12.66
C PRO A 158 -16.09 -2.33 -12.01
N ASP A 159 -16.72 -3.22 -11.25
CA ASP A 159 -16.07 -4.37 -10.57
C ASP A 159 -15.23 -5.21 -11.54
N SER A 160 -15.74 -5.43 -12.76
CA SER A 160 -15.01 -6.17 -13.79
C SER A 160 -13.69 -5.52 -14.19
N ASP A 161 -13.59 -4.20 -14.05
CA ASP A 161 -12.36 -3.46 -14.32
C ASP A 161 -11.41 -3.51 -13.11
N ILE A 162 -11.94 -3.41 -11.90
CA ILE A 162 -11.17 -3.57 -10.65
C ILE A 162 -10.48 -4.94 -10.60
N ILE A 163 -11.18 -6.01 -11.01
CA ILE A 163 -10.62 -7.36 -11.04
C ILE A 163 -9.50 -7.49 -12.07
N ARG A 164 -9.69 -6.94 -13.27
CA ARG A 164 -8.73 -7.09 -14.36
C ARG A 164 -7.51 -6.21 -14.17
N ASN A 165 -7.71 -4.99 -13.69
CA ASN A 165 -6.71 -3.93 -13.70
C ASN A 165 -6.48 -3.34 -12.32
N GLN A 166 -5.23 -3.30 -11.88
CA GLN A 166 -4.81 -2.45 -10.77
C GLN A 166 -4.68 -1.00 -11.25
N SER A 167 -4.99 -0.05 -10.37
CA SER A 167 -4.53 1.32 -10.57
C SER A 167 -3.06 1.39 -10.18
N GLU A 168 -2.25 2.04 -11.00
CA GLU A 168 -0.81 2.17 -10.77
C GLU A 168 -0.45 3.65 -10.69
N HIS A 169 0.30 4.00 -9.64
CA HIS A 169 0.85 5.35 -9.44
C HIS A 169 2.38 5.25 -9.36
N ASP A 170 3.05 5.95 -10.26
CA ASP A 170 4.51 6.12 -10.17
C ASP A 170 4.83 7.11 -9.04
N LEU A 171 5.47 6.61 -8.01
CA LEU A 171 5.91 7.36 -6.83
C LEU A 171 7.43 7.55 -6.80
N THR A 172 8.11 7.36 -7.92
CA THR A 172 9.58 7.40 -8.00
C THR A 172 10.15 8.74 -7.53
N SER A 173 9.44 9.84 -7.79
CA SER A 173 9.82 11.17 -7.29
C SER A 173 9.71 11.31 -5.75
N GLN A 174 8.98 10.42 -5.11
CA GLN A 174 8.74 10.39 -3.66
C GLN A 174 9.48 9.24 -2.96
N ILE A 175 10.41 8.62 -3.63
CA ILE A 175 11.15 7.43 -3.17
C ILE A 175 11.88 7.67 -1.84
N THR A 176 12.27 8.90 -1.56
CA THR A 176 12.92 9.34 -0.32
C THR A 176 12.02 9.25 0.92
N LEU A 177 10.70 9.08 0.74
CA LEU A 177 9.78 8.86 1.84
C LEU A 177 9.92 7.44 2.42
N VAL A 178 10.45 6.48 1.66
CA VAL A 178 10.78 5.14 2.17
C VAL A 178 12.03 5.25 3.04
N LYS A 179 11.92 4.84 4.29
CA LYS A 179 13.00 4.86 5.28
C LYS A 179 13.63 3.48 5.39
N ALA A 180 14.91 3.43 5.76
CA ALA A 180 15.51 2.18 6.22
C ALA A 180 14.80 1.74 7.50
N GLY A 181 14.53 0.43 7.63
CA GLY A 181 13.74 -0.14 8.71
C GLY A 181 12.23 -0.02 8.47
N GLU A 182 11.49 0.24 9.53
CA GLU A 182 10.03 0.25 9.52
C GLU A 182 9.43 1.41 8.71
N ASN A 183 8.36 1.10 8.00
CA ASN A 183 7.54 2.03 7.22
C ASN A 183 6.06 1.67 7.37
N VAL A 184 5.18 2.63 7.11
CA VAL A 184 3.74 2.40 7.04
C VAL A 184 3.14 3.00 5.77
N LEU A 185 2.40 2.17 5.04
CA LEU A 185 1.42 2.63 4.06
C LEU A 185 0.07 2.71 4.77
N ALA A 186 -0.49 3.90 4.87
CA ALA A 186 -1.80 4.13 5.47
C ALA A 186 -2.80 4.59 4.40
N ILE A 187 -4.01 4.03 4.41
CA ILE A 187 -5.03 4.31 3.39
C ILE A 187 -6.36 4.61 4.08
N GLN A 188 -6.98 5.74 3.72
CA GLN A 188 -8.41 5.95 3.91
C GLN A 188 -9.09 5.55 2.60
N ALA A 189 -9.81 4.43 2.60
CA ALA A 189 -10.63 4.04 1.46
C ALA A 189 -12.09 4.43 1.72
N MET A 190 -12.79 4.81 0.66
CA MET A 190 -14.10 5.43 0.73
C MET A 190 -15.06 4.81 -0.26
N ASN A 191 -16.23 4.40 0.24
CA ASN A 191 -17.37 4.08 -0.59
C ASN A 191 -18.14 5.38 -0.94
N SER A 192 -18.80 5.43 -2.07
CA SER A 192 -19.67 6.54 -2.49
C SER A 192 -20.95 6.62 -1.66
N SER A 193 -21.34 5.53 -1.01
CA SER A 193 -22.53 5.43 -0.15
C SER A 193 -22.27 4.59 1.10
N VAL A 194 -22.83 5.03 2.24
CA VAL A 194 -22.82 4.24 3.48
C VAL A 194 -23.56 2.90 3.33
N SER A 195 -24.52 2.84 2.41
CA SER A 195 -25.37 1.64 2.16
C SER A 195 -25.06 0.97 0.82
N GLY A 196 -23.86 1.19 0.26
CA GLY A 196 -23.41 0.60 -0.99
C GLY A 196 -23.57 -0.93 -1.03
N SER A 197 -23.38 -1.53 -2.20
CA SER A 197 -23.45 -3.00 -2.41
C SER A 197 -22.12 -3.69 -2.09
N ASP A 198 -21.05 -2.96 -2.06
CA ASP A 198 -19.66 -3.40 -2.06
C ASP A 198 -18.69 -2.36 -1.47
N PHE A 199 -17.43 -2.76 -1.32
CA PHE A 199 -16.31 -1.91 -0.91
C PHE A 199 -14.98 -2.61 -1.15
#